data_bc9071a6ac4e2d93de7a6e57c8415cda
#
_entry.id   bc9071a6ac4e2d93de7a6e57c8415cda
#
_cell.length_a   1.000
_cell.length_b   1.000
_cell.length_c   1.000
_cell.angle_alpha   90.00
_cell.angle_beta   90.00
_cell.angle_gamma   90.00
#
_symmetry.space_group_name_H-M   'P 1'
#
loop_
_entity.id
_entity.type
_entity.pdbx_description
1 polymer ?
#
loop_
_entity_poly.entity_id
_entity_poly.type
_entity_poly.pdbx_seq_one_letter_code
_entity_poly.pdbx_strand_id
1 'polypeptide(L)'
;MKRKFAIKTVPSTWLEIEGRRLDCGPYMSGAIEAKELLRKLRVSKEPLQDLTADIYHAGREGRTWVDSPEYGVPFMGSTDILASDLSMLPLMSKKQIAATPRFIIKEGWTLITRSGTIGRMAYARSDMDGLACSEHVMRVVPDEDKINPGYVYAYLSSRFGVPLVVSGTYGSIIQSIEPHHIAELPVPRLGDVEDQAHELIQRAADMRVEGAKAFNEAKSIFDGMLEVRDDDKPLCGLSFSSINALSLLKRLDAAYHSPSAIRIERNIRSGAFTSIGEIANVMLPPISSRVMTNEPDYGYPYFSGDALYYWTPEPKGYLAKKSPKIETLIADEECIVVQAFGQTYGLICRPTWIIPNLVGSAISGLMLRLTSPDKRILRYLYAFIASRAGQIITKRLPYGGSIPHINESQYREVPVPLFEDGLIDRISEKIKTFINAKTKTIALEDQARALVERAIEEGGR
;
A
#
# COMPACT_ATOMS: atom_id res chain seq x y z
N MET A 1 -11.34 24.74 -7.54
CA MET A 1 -12.01 23.51 -8.04
C MET A 1 -13.50 23.78 -8.16
N LYS A 2 -14.09 23.74 -9.38
CA LYS A 2 -15.55 23.75 -9.52
C LYS A 2 -16.05 22.40 -8.98
N ARG A 3 -16.82 22.42 -7.89
CA ARG A 3 -17.49 21.20 -7.40
C ARG A 3 -18.43 20.71 -8.51
N LYS A 4 -18.23 19.49 -9.02
CA LYS A 4 -19.19 18.87 -9.94
C LYS A 4 -20.45 18.56 -9.13
N PHE A 5 -21.58 19.06 -9.56
CA PHE A 5 -22.88 18.61 -9.08
C PHE A 5 -23.15 17.24 -9.65
N ALA A 6 -23.36 16.25 -8.78
CA ALA A 6 -23.96 14.98 -9.16
C ALA A 6 -25.45 15.04 -8.82
N ILE A 7 -26.30 14.67 -9.76
CA ILE A 7 -27.76 14.64 -9.59
C ILE A 7 -28.22 13.22 -9.85
N LYS A 8 -29.02 12.68 -8.94
CA LYS A 8 -29.66 11.38 -9.10
C LYS A 8 -31.13 11.51 -8.69
N THR A 9 -32.02 11.09 -9.56
CA THR A 9 -33.44 10.93 -9.24
C THR A 9 -33.64 9.55 -8.62
N VAL A 10 -34.29 9.50 -7.46
CA VAL A 10 -34.51 8.25 -6.74
C VAL A 10 -36.01 8.07 -6.47
N PRO A 11 -36.53 6.83 -6.45
CA PRO A 11 -37.91 6.56 -6.01
C PRO A 11 -38.12 6.95 -4.56
N SER A 12 -39.29 7.44 -4.20
CA SER A 12 -39.64 7.79 -2.81
C SER A 12 -39.54 6.59 -1.85
N THR A 13 -39.75 5.38 -2.38
CA THR A 13 -39.59 4.12 -1.63
C THR A 13 -38.17 3.91 -1.06
N TRP A 14 -37.13 4.51 -1.66
CA TRP A 14 -35.78 4.45 -1.15
C TRP A 14 -35.59 5.21 0.16
N LEU A 15 -36.41 6.25 0.42
CA LEU A 15 -36.39 6.94 1.70
C LEU A 15 -36.82 6.01 2.85
N GLU A 16 -37.74 5.10 2.59
CA GLU A 16 -38.21 4.12 3.62
C GLU A 16 -37.10 3.07 3.92
N ILE A 17 -36.34 2.66 2.93
CA ILE A 17 -35.25 1.68 3.07
C ILE A 17 -34.14 2.20 3.98
N GLU A 18 -33.85 3.51 3.93
CA GLU A 18 -32.76 4.16 4.68
C GLU A 18 -33.25 4.94 5.91
N GLY A 19 -34.43 4.61 6.44
CA GLY A 19 -34.97 5.27 7.64
C GLY A 19 -35.20 6.76 7.46
N ARG A 20 -35.56 7.19 6.24
CA ARG A 20 -35.85 8.59 5.85
C ARG A 20 -34.65 9.53 5.99
N ARG A 21 -33.43 9.04 5.83
CA ARG A 21 -32.27 9.89 5.73
C ARG A 21 -32.41 10.84 4.54
N LEU A 22 -32.08 12.13 4.74
CA LEU A 22 -32.11 13.15 3.69
C LEU A 22 -30.74 13.57 3.19
N ASP A 23 -29.65 13.00 3.74
CA ASP A 23 -28.32 13.19 3.19
C ASP A 23 -28.13 12.34 1.90
N CYS A 24 -27.39 12.85 0.95
CA CYS A 24 -27.23 12.20 -0.37
C CYS A 24 -26.36 10.93 -0.35
N GLY A 25 -25.57 10.69 0.70
CA GLY A 25 -24.60 9.60 0.79
C GLY A 25 -25.15 8.23 0.42
N PRO A 26 -26.18 7.69 1.10
CA PRO A 26 -26.75 6.38 0.81
C PRO A 26 -27.27 6.25 -0.63
N TYR A 27 -27.87 7.31 -1.16
CA TYR A 27 -28.50 7.32 -2.48
C TYR A 27 -27.50 7.43 -3.63
N MET A 28 -26.30 7.94 -3.38
CA MET A 28 -25.24 8.16 -4.36
C MET A 28 -24.15 7.07 -4.33
N SER A 29 -24.08 6.29 -3.25
CA SER A 29 -23.03 5.27 -3.04
C SER A 29 -23.23 3.99 -3.83
N GLY A 30 -24.44 3.69 -4.32
CA GLY A 30 -24.80 2.38 -4.88
C GLY A 30 -25.30 1.38 -3.85
N ALA A 31 -25.37 1.76 -2.56
CA ALA A 31 -25.77 0.85 -1.49
C ALA A 31 -27.22 0.38 -1.60
N ILE A 32 -28.13 1.28 -1.98
CA ILE A 32 -29.54 0.94 -2.09
C ILE A 32 -29.78 -0.02 -3.27
N GLU A 33 -29.11 0.23 -4.40
CA GLU A 33 -29.15 -0.66 -5.55
C GLU A 33 -28.65 -2.06 -5.18
N ALA A 34 -27.54 -2.14 -4.44
CA ALA A 34 -27.02 -3.40 -3.93
C ALA A 34 -28.01 -4.09 -2.99
N LYS A 35 -28.64 -3.36 -2.04
CA LYS A 35 -29.68 -3.90 -1.16
C LYS A 35 -30.89 -4.43 -1.92
N GLU A 36 -31.35 -3.68 -2.94
CA GLU A 36 -32.50 -4.13 -3.75
C GLU A 36 -32.16 -5.37 -4.57
N LEU A 37 -30.97 -5.45 -5.15
CA LEU A 37 -30.53 -6.61 -5.90
C LEU A 37 -30.44 -7.85 -4.98
N LEU A 38 -29.78 -7.71 -3.83
CA LEU A 38 -29.66 -8.78 -2.85
C LEU A 38 -31.05 -9.22 -2.33
N ARG A 39 -31.99 -8.30 -2.13
CA ARG A 39 -33.37 -8.65 -1.72
C ARG A 39 -34.08 -9.52 -2.75
N LYS A 40 -33.86 -9.25 -4.04
CA LYS A 40 -34.45 -10.03 -5.16
C LYS A 40 -33.78 -11.38 -5.37
N LEU A 41 -32.54 -11.53 -4.94
CA LEU A 41 -31.76 -12.73 -5.08
C LEU A 41 -32.45 -13.91 -4.35
N ARG A 42 -32.64 -15.04 -5.03
CA ARG A 42 -33.41 -16.18 -4.50
C ARG A 42 -32.63 -17.13 -3.59
N VAL A 43 -31.34 -16.87 -3.35
CA VAL A 43 -30.52 -17.66 -2.43
C VAL A 43 -30.74 -17.25 -0.98
N SER A 44 -30.37 -18.11 -0.04
CA SER A 44 -30.32 -17.78 1.37
C SER A 44 -29.36 -16.62 1.63
N LYS A 45 -29.68 -15.77 2.59
CA LYS A 45 -28.83 -14.67 3.06
C LYS A 45 -28.80 -14.70 4.57
N GLU A 46 -27.63 -14.57 5.13
CA GLU A 46 -27.41 -14.54 6.55
C GLU A 46 -26.78 -13.23 6.97
N PRO A 47 -27.11 -12.64 8.11
CA PRO A 47 -26.41 -11.48 8.65
C PRO A 47 -24.92 -11.77 8.83
N LEU A 48 -24.04 -10.82 8.50
CA LEU A 48 -22.60 -11.00 8.63
C LEU A 48 -22.19 -11.43 10.06
N GLN A 49 -22.84 -10.88 11.08
CA GLN A 49 -22.58 -11.22 12.49
C GLN A 49 -22.82 -12.72 12.81
N ASP A 50 -23.76 -13.37 12.12
CA ASP A 50 -24.11 -14.77 12.37
C ASP A 50 -23.08 -15.74 11.74
N LEU A 51 -22.31 -15.23 10.77
CA LEU A 51 -21.25 -15.92 10.04
C LEU A 51 -19.85 -15.61 10.57
N THR A 52 -19.73 -14.76 11.59
CA THR A 52 -18.47 -14.32 12.14
C THR A 52 -18.38 -14.60 13.63
N ALA A 53 -17.19 -14.89 14.11
CA ALA A 53 -16.92 -15.06 15.54
C ALA A 53 -16.89 -13.70 16.26
N ASP A 54 -16.43 -12.61 15.59
CA ASP A 54 -16.45 -11.25 16.13
C ASP A 54 -16.34 -10.23 14.98
N ILE A 55 -16.89 -9.05 15.19
CA ILE A 55 -16.70 -7.86 14.37
C ILE A 55 -16.32 -6.72 15.32
N TYR A 56 -15.08 -6.23 15.25
CA TYR A 56 -14.60 -5.25 16.22
C TYR A 56 -13.47 -4.36 15.70
N HIS A 57 -13.13 -3.35 16.47
CA HIS A 57 -11.87 -2.61 16.38
C HIS A 57 -11.17 -2.56 17.74
N ALA A 58 -9.86 -2.30 17.74
CA ALA A 58 -9.12 -2.10 18.98
C ALA A 58 -9.56 -0.82 19.70
N GLY A 59 -9.25 -0.71 20.99
CA GLY A 59 -9.49 0.48 21.79
C GLY A 59 -8.59 1.66 21.36
N ARG A 60 -9.03 2.87 21.73
CA ARG A 60 -8.24 4.11 21.55
C ARG A 60 -7.33 4.30 22.74
N GLU A 61 -6.22 3.60 22.75
CA GLU A 61 -5.26 3.67 23.84
C GLU A 61 -3.98 4.42 23.40
N GLY A 62 -3.35 5.10 24.35
CA GLY A 62 -2.01 5.65 24.13
C GLY A 62 -1.04 4.53 23.76
N ARG A 63 -0.08 4.80 22.88
CA ARG A 63 0.84 3.77 22.36
C ARG A 63 2.23 3.97 22.94
N THR A 64 2.81 2.90 23.43
CA THR A 64 4.19 2.86 23.88
C THR A 64 5.05 2.25 22.77
N TRP A 65 5.86 3.12 22.15
CA TRP A 65 6.77 2.72 21.09
C TRP A 65 8.10 2.25 21.66
N VAL A 66 8.70 1.27 21.00
CA VAL A 66 10.02 0.74 21.34
C VAL A 66 10.87 0.62 20.08
N ASP A 67 12.20 0.61 20.24
CA ASP A 67 13.13 0.59 19.14
C ASP A 67 13.66 -0.81 18.79
N SER A 68 13.59 -1.76 19.74
CA SER A 68 14.11 -3.11 19.55
C SER A 68 13.00 -4.13 19.29
N PRO A 69 13.18 -5.01 18.29
CA PRO A 69 12.27 -6.15 18.04
C PRO A 69 12.14 -7.11 19.24
N GLU A 70 13.15 -7.16 20.11
CA GLU A 70 13.10 -7.95 21.34
C GLU A 70 11.91 -7.52 22.23
N TYR A 71 11.63 -6.22 22.31
CA TYR A 71 10.58 -5.65 23.17
C TYR A 71 9.34 -5.20 22.40
N GLY A 72 9.34 -5.31 21.09
CA GLY A 72 8.30 -4.78 20.21
C GLY A 72 7.60 -5.80 19.35
N VAL A 73 6.36 -5.46 18.98
CA VAL A 73 5.57 -6.12 17.92
C VAL A 73 5.37 -5.10 16.82
N PRO A 74 5.60 -5.45 15.52
CA PRO A 74 5.33 -4.53 14.42
C PRO A 74 3.87 -4.07 14.43
N PHE A 75 3.65 -2.78 14.23
CA PHE A 75 2.35 -2.14 14.33
C PHE A 75 1.93 -1.49 13.02
N MET A 76 0.78 -1.92 12.49
CA MET A 76 0.18 -1.38 11.27
C MET A 76 -0.82 -0.27 11.58
N GLY A 77 -0.67 0.86 10.90
CA GLY A 77 -1.73 1.86 10.77
C GLY A 77 -2.79 1.44 9.74
N SER A 78 -3.78 2.30 9.53
CA SER A 78 -4.89 2.00 8.61
C SER A 78 -4.46 1.82 7.15
N THR A 79 -3.42 2.50 6.69
CA THR A 79 -2.91 2.36 5.32
C THR A 79 -1.91 1.22 5.17
N ASP A 80 -1.27 0.81 6.27
CA ASP A 80 -0.25 -0.23 6.22
C ASP A 80 -0.83 -1.62 5.93
N ILE A 81 -2.12 -1.87 6.23
CA ILE A 81 -2.79 -3.12 5.85
C ILE A 81 -2.78 -3.38 4.35
N LEU A 82 -2.62 -2.33 3.54
CA LEU A 82 -2.57 -2.40 2.07
C LEU A 82 -1.14 -2.47 1.53
N ALA A 83 -0.14 -2.20 2.37
CA ALA A 83 1.25 -2.05 1.96
C ALA A 83 1.85 -3.35 1.43
N SER A 84 2.67 -3.22 0.38
CA SER A 84 3.42 -4.34 -0.19
C SER A 84 4.74 -4.64 0.54
N ASP A 85 5.17 -3.76 1.41
CA ASP A 85 6.37 -3.90 2.23
C ASP A 85 6.06 -3.50 3.68
N LEU A 86 6.09 -4.48 4.57
CA LEU A 86 5.84 -4.33 6.00
C LEU A 86 7.15 -4.31 6.83
N SER A 87 8.31 -4.33 6.21
CA SER A 87 9.59 -4.45 6.92
C SER A 87 9.99 -3.22 7.73
N MET A 88 9.35 -2.08 7.50
CA MET A 88 9.67 -0.80 8.15
C MET A 88 8.59 -0.32 9.12
N LEU A 89 7.75 -1.22 9.61
CA LEU A 89 6.72 -0.88 10.58
C LEU A 89 7.32 -0.46 11.92
N PRO A 90 6.74 0.55 12.60
CA PRO A 90 7.12 0.89 13.97
C PRO A 90 6.79 -0.27 14.92
N LEU A 91 7.50 -0.33 16.04
CA LEU A 91 7.33 -1.39 17.02
C LEU A 91 6.57 -0.88 18.25
N MET A 92 5.46 -1.52 18.57
CA MET A 92 4.67 -1.28 19.78
C MET A 92 5.11 -2.25 20.88
N SER A 93 5.18 -1.78 22.12
CA SER A 93 5.63 -2.57 23.30
C SER A 93 4.88 -3.89 23.44
N LYS A 94 5.60 -5.02 23.53
CA LYS A 94 5.04 -6.37 23.81
C LYS A 94 4.25 -6.38 25.12
N LYS A 95 4.70 -5.64 26.15
CA LYS A 95 4.01 -5.52 27.44
C LYS A 95 2.62 -4.90 27.26
N GLN A 96 2.53 -3.86 26.44
CA GLN A 96 1.24 -3.22 26.15
C GLN A 96 0.33 -4.13 25.32
N ILE A 97 0.87 -4.81 24.31
CA ILE A 97 0.11 -5.78 23.50
C ILE A 97 -0.45 -6.90 24.36
N ALA A 98 0.34 -7.43 25.32
CA ALA A 98 -0.14 -8.47 26.23
C ALA A 98 -1.31 -7.98 27.10
N ALA A 99 -1.33 -6.70 27.48
CA ALA A 99 -2.44 -6.09 28.22
C ALA A 99 -3.67 -5.79 27.34
N THR A 100 -3.49 -5.65 26.02
CA THR A 100 -4.54 -5.29 25.04
C THR A 100 -4.49 -6.20 23.81
N PRO A 101 -4.83 -7.49 23.94
CA PRO A 101 -4.66 -8.47 22.86
C PRO A 101 -5.53 -8.18 21.62
N ARG A 102 -6.56 -7.33 21.74
CA ARG A 102 -7.41 -6.90 20.61
C ARG A 102 -6.65 -6.08 19.53
N PHE A 103 -5.42 -5.66 19.77
CA PHE A 103 -4.56 -5.10 18.73
C PHE A 103 -4.05 -6.15 17.75
N ILE A 104 -3.86 -7.39 18.21
CA ILE A 104 -3.32 -8.49 17.38
C ILE A 104 -4.34 -8.89 16.33
N ILE A 105 -3.86 -9.11 15.12
CA ILE A 105 -4.63 -9.69 14.03
C ILE A 105 -4.17 -11.12 13.76
N LYS A 106 -5.03 -11.91 13.10
CA LYS A 106 -4.73 -13.25 12.68
C LYS A 106 -4.98 -13.43 11.19
N GLU A 107 -4.36 -14.45 10.63
CA GLU A 107 -4.58 -14.89 9.25
C GLU A 107 -6.07 -15.16 9.01
N GLY A 108 -6.52 -14.96 7.77
CA GLY A 108 -7.90 -15.21 7.36
C GLY A 108 -8.89 -14.07 7.67
N TRP A 109 -8.53 -13.10 8.49
CA TRP A 109 -9.44 -12.00 8.80
C TRP A 109 -9.58 -10.99 7.68
N THR A 110 -10.78 -10.43 7.52
CA THR A 110 -10.97 -9.27 6.66
C THR A 110 -10.74 -7.98 7.46
N LEU A 111 -9.78 -7.19 7.02
CA LEU A 111 -9.40 -5.92 7.62
C LEU A 111 -10.00 -4.78 6.80
N ILE A 112 -10.73 -3.86 7.46
CA ILE A 112 -11.42 -2.75 6.80
C ILE A 112 -10.97 -1.42 7.41
N THR A 113 -10.51 -0.47 6.59
CA THR A 113 -10.24 0.88 7.07
C THR A 113 -11.53 1.57 7.48
N ARG A 114 -11.64 1.98 8.76
CA ARG A 114 -12.88 2.50 9.34
C ARG A 114 -12.90 4.03 9.51
N SER A 115 -11.76 4.70 9.39
CA SER A 115 -11.66 6.16 9.49
C SER A 115 -10.59 6.71 8.55
N GLY A 116 -10.74 7.95 8.09
CA GLY A 116 -9.90 8.55 7.06
C GLY A 116 -10.31 8.07 5.66
N THR A 117 -9.53 7.22 5.04
CA THR A 117 -9.91 6.57 3.77
C THR A 117 -10.74 5.31 4.07
N ILE A 118 -12.05 5.47 4.17
CA ILE A 118 -12.98 4.43 4.61
C ILE A 118 -13.24 3.39 3.52
N GLY A 119 -13.43 2.12 3.94
CA GLY A 119 -13.91 1.04 3.08
C GLY A 119 -12.85 0.37 2.23
N ARG A 120 -11.55 0.70 2.42
CA ARG A 120 -10.48 -0.11 1.84
C ARG A 120 -10.30 -1.37 2.65
N MET A 121 -10.06 -2.48 1.96
CA MET A 121 -10.02 -3.79 2.59
C MET A 121 -8.75 -4.53 2.26
N ALA A 122 -8.30 -5.37 3.19
CA ALA A 122 -7.22 -6.31 2.99
C ALA A 122 -7.60 -7.66 3.61
N TYR A 123 -7.24 -8.74 2.94
CA TYR A 123 -7.25 -10.08 3.51
C TYR A 123 -5.99 -10.25 4.36
N ALA A 124 -6.13 -10.60 5.63
CA ALA A 124 -5.00 -10.83 6.51
C ALA A 124 -4.27 -12.12 6.12
N ARG A 125 -3.06 -11.96 5.62
CA ARG A 125 -2.18 -13.04 5.15
C ARG A 125 -1.38 -13.62 6.32
N SER A 126 -0.76 -14.79 6.13
CA SER A 126 0.06 -15.44 7.15
C SER A 126 1.26 -14.59 7.63
N ASP A 127 1.84 -13.73 6.77
CA ASP A 127 2.90 -12.79 7.16
C ASP A 127 2.41 -11.61 8.02
N MET A 128 1.10 -11.47 8.17
CA MET A 128 0.46 -10.47 9.04
C MET A 128 -0.02 -11.08 10.37
N ASP A 129 0.01 -12.42 10.49
CA ASP A 129 -0.41 -13.09 11.72
C ASP A 129 0.47 -12.68 12.91
N GLY A 130 -0.15 -12.35 14.03
CA GLY A 130 0.56 -11.88 15.21
C GLY A 130 1.04 -10.42 15.17
N LEU A 131 0.86 -9.69 14.07
CA LEU A 131 1.13 -8.26 14.01
C LEU A 131 0.05 -7.47 14.76
N ALA A 132 0.45 -6.31 15.29
CA ALA A 132 -0.50 -5.39 15.90
C ALA A 132 -1.08 -4.43 14.86
N CYS A 133 -2.35 -4.04 15.02
CA CYS A 133 -3.03 -3.15 14.10
C CYS A 133 -3.88 -2.10 14.82
N SER A 134 -3.90 -0.91 14.26
CA SER A 134 -4.57 0.29 14.78
C SER A 134 -6.09 0.10 14.99
N GLU A 135 -6.66 0.89 15.90
CA GLU A 135 -8.11 1.05 16.10
C GLU A 135 -8.83 1.64 14.87
N HIS A 136 -8.10 2.22 13.95
CA HIS A 136 -8.63 2.74 12.69
C HIS A 136 -8.88 1.65 11.63
N VAL A 137 -8.66 0.41 11.99
CA VAL A 137 -8.98 -0.77 11.20
C VAL A 137 -10.02 -1.61 11.95
N MET A 138 -11.09 -1.97 11.27
CA MET A 138 -12.08 -2.93 11.74
C MET A 138 -11.62 -4.34 11.37
N ARG A 139 -11.84 -5.30 12.24
CA ARG A 139 -11.60 -6.73 12.04
C ARG A 139 -12.93 -7.41 11.88
N VAL A 140 -13.11 -8.09 10.77
CA VAL A 140 -14.19 -9.07 10.57
C VAL A 140 -13.54 -10.44 10.70
N VAL A 141 -13.94 -11.18 11.73
CA VAL A 141 -13.37 -12.48 12.09
C VAL A 141 -14.34 -13.57 11.62
N PRO A 142 -14.11 -14.23 10.48
CA PRO A 142 -14.99 -15.28 10.00
C PRO A 142 -15.05 -16.46 11.01
N ASP A 143 -16.21 -17.08 11.12
CA ASP A 143 -16.38 -18.38 11.76
C ASP A 143 -16.17 -19.46 10.68
N GLU A 144 -14.99 -20.08 10.68
CA GLU A 144 -14.56 -21.01 9.63
C GLU A 144 -15.44 -22.29 9.55
N ASP A 145 -16.18 -22.61 10.62
CA ASP A 145 -17.15 -23.69 10.59
C ASP A 145 -18.42 -23.32 9.81
N LYS A 146 -18.64 -22.03 9.54
CA LYS A 146 -19.85 -21.53 8.88
C LYS A 146 -19.58 -20.95 7.48
N ILE A 147 -18.44 -20.30 7.29
CA ILE A 147 -18.15 -19.58 6.06
C ILE A 147 -16.65 -19.49 5.77
N ASN A 148 -16.27 -19.63 4.51
CA ASN A 148 -14.90 -19.50 4.06
C ASN A 148 -14.39 -18.06 4.21
N PRO A 149 -13.25 -17.80 4.89
CA PRO A 149 -12.69 -16.45 5.09
C PRO A 149 -12.46 -15.67 3.80
N GLY A 150 -11.93 -16.33 2.75
CA GLY A 150 -11.67 -15.69 1.47
C GLY A 150 -12.95 -15.26 0.74
N TYR A 151 -14.05 -16.00 0.92
CA TYR A 151 -15.35 -15.59 0.37
C TYR A 151 -15.89 -14.33 1.08
N VAL A 152 -15.79 -14.26 2.40
CA VAL A 152 -16.17 -13.04 3.16
C VAL A 152 -15.41 -11.82 2.61
N TYR A 153 -14.11 -11.95 2.43
CA TYR A 153 -13.30 -10.88 1.83
C TYR A 153 -13.72 -10.54 0.40
N ALA A 154 -13.90 -11.54 -0.46
CA ALA A 154 -14.30 -11.33 -1.86
C ALA A 154 -15.66 -10.64 -1.96
N TYR A 155 -16.64 -11.06 -1.14
CA TYR A 155 -17.96 -10.42 -1.09
C TYR A 155 -17.90 -8.99 -0.57
N LEU A 156 -17.27 -8.75 0.59
CA LEU A 156 -17.20 -7.42 1.18
C LEU A 156 -16.42 -6.43 0.30
N SER A 157 -15.38 -6.89 -0.40
CA SER A 157 -14.57 -6.08 -1.32
C SER A 157 -15.14 -5.98 -2.75
N SER A 158 -16.28 -6.62 -3.03
CA SER A 158 -16.98 -6.55 -4.32
C SER A 158 -17.65 -5.19 -4.53
N ARG A 159 -18.08 -4.91 -5.77
CA ARG A 159 -18.86 -3.72 -6.11
C ARG A 159 -20.22 -3.63 -5.39
N PHE A 160 -20.69 -4.74 -4.80
CA PHE A 160 -21.89 -4.75 -3.95
C PHE A 160 -21.54 -4.56 -2.48
N GLY A 161 -20.48 -5.20 -2.00
CA GLY A 161 -20.08 -5.15 -0.61
C GLY A 161 -19.54 -3.78 -0.18
N VAL A 162 -18.62 -3.19 -0.95
CA VAL A 162 -18.02 -1.88 -0.61
C VAL A 162 -19.07 -0.79 -0.39
N PRO A 163 -20.08 -0.56 -1.28
CA PRO A 163 -21.13 0.41 -1.05
C PRO A 163 -21.93 0.13 0.23
N LEU A 164 -22.22 -1.13 0.53
CA LEU A 164 -22.97 -1.52 1.74
C LEU A 164 -22.18 -1.18 3.00
N VAL A 165 -20.88 -1.52 3.03
CA VAL A 165 -20.00 -1.21 4.16
C VAL A 165 -19.87 0.31 4.36
N VAL A 166 -19.68 1.06 3.28
CA VAL A 166 -19.47 2.53 3.35
C VAL A 166 -20.78 3.26 3.66
N SER A 167 -21.95 2.73 3.29
CA SER A 167 -23.25 3.39 3.54
C SER A 167 -23.54 3.61 5.03
N GLY A 168 -22.96 2.77 5.91
CA GLY A 168 -23.07 2.89 7.36
C GLY A 168 -22.24 4.04 7.97
N THR A 169 -21.54 4.85 7.16
CA THR A 169 -20.68 5.92 7.68
C THR A 169 -21.47 7.02 8.37
N TYR A 170 -20.91 7.54 9.44
CA TYR A 170 -21.45 8.69 10.18
C TYR A 170 -20.31 9.69 10.47
N GLY A 171 -20.70 10.91 10.88
CA GLY A 171 -19.77 12.00 11.18
C GLY A 171 -19.63 13.00 10.03
N SER A 172 -19.52 14.28 10.38
CA SER A 172 -19.49 15.40 9.42
C SER A 172 -18.06 15.80 9.00
N ILE A 173 -17.09 15.66 9.90
CA ILE A 173 -15.70 16.07 9.65
C ILE A 173 -14.81 14.83 9.44
N ILE A 174 -14.90 13.87 10.35
CA ILE A 174 -14.20 12.56 10.22
C ILE A 174 -15.29 11.49 10.20
N GLN A 175 -15.51 10.93 9.03
CA GLN A 175 -16.43 9.81 8.89
C GLN A 175 -15.81 8.55 9.50
N SER A 176 -16.64 7.70 10.12
CA SER A 176 -16.25 6.42 10.72
C SER A 176 -17.29 5.35 10.44
N ILE A 177 -16.85 4.09 10.46
CA ILE A 177 -17.71 2.91 10.47
C ILE A 177 -17.56 2.24 11.84
N GLU A 178 -18.68 1.84 12.45
CA GLU A 178 -18.69 1.04 13.68
C GLU A 178 -19.15 -0.39 13.41
N PRO A 179 -18.80 -1.37 14.25
CA PRO A 179 -19.14 -2.77 14.04
C PRO A 179 -20.64 -3.02 13.75
N HIS A 180 -21.53 -2.36 14.50
CA HIS A 180 -22.97 -2.52 14.33
C HIS A 180 -23.50 -2.04 12.97
N HIS A 181 -22.76 -1.18 12.24
CA HIS A 181 -23.16 -0.74 10.90
C HIS A 181 -23.03 -1.82 9.84
N ILE A 182 -22.13 -2.78 10.06
CA ILE A 182 -21.89 -3.88 9.11
C ILE A 182 -22.37 -5.24 9.63
N ALA A 183 -22.74 -5.34 10.90
CA ALA A 183 -23.17 -6.59 11.53
C ALA A 183 -24.37 -7.22 10.81
N GLU A 184 -25.35 -6.43 10.44
CA GLU A 184 -26.58 -6.85 9.77
C GLU A 184 -26.47 -6.94 8.24
N LEU A 185 -25.28 -6.75 7.65
CA LEU A 185 -25.12 -6.86 6.21
C LEU A 185 -25.50 -8.26 5.71
N PRO A 186 -26.40 -8.36 4.72
CA PRO A 186 -26.82 -9.65 4.19
C PRO A 186 -25.69 -10.28 3.36
N VAL A 187 -25.20 -11.42 3.77
CA VAL A 187 -24.22 -12.24 3.05
C VAL A 187 -24.96 -13.32 2.27
N PRO A 188 -24.96 -13.31 0.94
CA PRO A 188 -25.62 -14.35 0.16
C PRO A 188 -24.84 -15.66 0.22
N ARG A 189 -25.56 -16.79 0.31
CA ARG A 189 -24.97 -18.14 0.27
C ARG A 189 -24.99 -18.63 -1.17
N LEU A 190 -23.81 -18.64 -1.80
CA LEU A 190 -23.64 -18.85 -3.24
C LEU A 190 -23.14 -20.26 -3.61
N GLY A 191 -23.12 -21.18 -2.64
CA GLY A 191 -22.68 -22.57 -2.86
C GLY A 191 -21.24 -22.65 -3.36
N ASP A 192 -20.97 -23.42 -4.42
CA ASP A 192 -19.63 -23.69 -4.93
C ASP A 192 -18.82 -22.41 -5.30
N VAL A 193 -19.50 -21.27 -5.50
CA VAL A 193 -18.84 -19.97 -5.74
C VAL A 193 -18.09 -19.49 -4.52
N GLU A 194 -18.55 -19.84 -3.31
CA GLU A 194 -17.90 -19.50 -2.04
C GLU A 194 -16.52 -20.14 -1.95
N ASP A 195 -16.43 -21.44 -2.28
CA ASP A 195 -15.17 -22.20 -2.30
C ASP A 195 -14.20 -21.67 -3.38
N GLN A 196 -14.72 -21.48 -4.60
CA GLN A 196 -13.92 -20.96 -5.71
C GLN A 196 -13.35 -19.56 -5.42
N ALA A 197 -14.16 -18.69 -4.85
CA ALA A 197 -13.70 -17.34 -4.45
C ALA A 197 -12.66 -17.42 -3.32
N HIS A 198 -12.88 -18.29 -2.34
CA HIS A 198 -11.93 -18.55 -1.25
C HIS A 198 -10.57 -19.01 -1.77
N GLU A 199 -10.54 -20.01 -2.64
CA GLU A 199 -9.30 -20.55 -3.22
C GLU A 199 -8.50 -19.48 -3.98
N LEU A 200 -9.18 -18.62 -4.74
CA LEU A 200 -8.53 -17.52 -5.46
C LEU A 200 -7.92 -16.50 -4.51
N ILE A 201 -8.64 -16.13 -3.44
CA ILE A 201 -8.14 -15.20 -2.42
C ILE A 201 -6.97 -15.80 -1.63
N GLN A 202 -7.08 -17.07 -1.21
CA GLN A 202 -6.00 -17.76 -0.50
C GLN A 202 -4.73 -17.84 -1.38
N ARG A 203 -4.90 -18.25 -2.63
CA ARG A 203 -3.78 -18.28 -3.59
C ARG A 203 -3.14 -16.91 -3.79
N ALA A 204 -3.93 -15.83 -3.84
CA ALA A 204 -3.41 -14.46 -3.92
C ALA A 204 -2.63 -14.11 -2.64
N ALA A 205 -3.14 -14.48 -1.47
CA ALA A 205 -2.48 -14.26 -0.19
C ALA A 205 -1.14 -14.98 -0.11
N ASP A 206 -1.10 -16.27 -0.45
CA ASP A 206 0.13 -17.09 -0.45
C ASP A 206 1.20 -16.53 -1.39
N MET A 207 0.80 -16.13 -2.59
CA MET A 207 1.72 -15.49 -3.56
C MET A 207 2.27 -14.15 -3.03
N ARG A 208 1.48 -13.37 -2.30
CA ARG A 208 1.95 -12.12 -1.66
C ARG A 208 2.96 -12.41 -0.56
N VAL A 209 2.75 -13.44 0.24
CA VAL A 209 3.67 -13.87 1.29
C VAL A 209 5.00 -14.31 0.68
N GLU A 210 4.97 -15.14 -0.36
CA GLU A 210 6.18 -15.57 -1.08
C GLU A 210 6.91 -14.37 -1.70
N GLY A 211 6.19 -13.48 -2.36
CA GLY A 211 6.74 -12.26 -2.94
C GLY A 211 7.38 -11.34 -1.89
N ALA A 212 6.70 -11.09 -0.77
CA ALA A 212 7.21 -10.29 0.33
C ALA A 212 8.47 -10.90 0.96
N LYS A 213 8.49 -12.23 1.14
CA LYS A 213 9.66 -12.97 1.62
C LYS A 213 10.85 -12.80 0.66
N ALA A 214 10.64 -13.01 -0.64
CA ALA A 214 11.68 -12.84 -1.65
C ALA A 214 12.22 -11.39 -1.67
N PHE A 215 11.34 -10.40 -1.55
CA PHE A 215 11.74 -8.99 -1.47
C PHE A 215 12.59 -8.68 -0.23
N ASN A 216 12.18 -9.17 0.93
CA ASN A 216 12.92 -8.98 2.17
C ASN A 216 14.29 -9.69 2.15
N GLU A 217 14.36 -10.90 1.60
CA GLU A 217 15.62 -11.62 1.41
C GLU A 217 16.57 -10.87 0.46
N ALA A 218 16.06 -10.29 -0.64
CA ALA A 218 16.86 -9.48 -1.54
C ALA A 218 17.45 -8.23 -0.85
N LYS A 219 16.64 -7.55 -0.03
CA LYS A 219 17.10 -6.38 0.75
C LYS A 219 18.13 -6.75 1.80
N SER A 220 17.90 -7.84 2.54
CA SER A 220 18.78 -8.28 3.63
C SER A 220 20.18 -8.69 3.16
N ILE A 221 20.34 -9.12 1.91
CA ILE A 221 21.66 -9.37 1.32
C ILE A 221 22.51 -8.09 1.34
N PHE A 222 21.95 -6.95 0.91
CA PHE A 222 22.66 -5.68 0.97
C PHE A 222 22.98 -5.24 2.39
N ASP A 223 22.01 -5.40 3.30
CA ASP A 223 22.19 -4.99 4.70
C ASP A 223 23.31 -5.81 5.38
N GLY A 224 23.37 -7.11 5.10
CA GLY A 224 24.45 -7.97 5.60
C GLY A 224 25.81 -7.66 4.98
N MET A 225 25.88 -7.54 3.64
CA MET A 225 27.15 -7.28 2.91
C MET A 225 27.73 -5.90 3.23
N LEU A 226 26.89 -4.93 3.59
CA LEU A 226 27.28 -3.56 3.94
C LEU A 226 27.37 -3.33 5.45
N GLU A 227 27.23 -4.38 6.25
CA GLU A 227 27.36 -4.36 7.71
C GLU A 227 26.43 -3.32 8.36
N VAL A 228 25.16 -3.30 7.94
CA VAL A 228 24.15 -2.44 8.56
C VAL A 228 23.86 -2.94 9.97
N ARG A 229 23.97 -2.04 10.95
CA ARG A 229 23.76 -2.34 12.37
C ARG A 229 22.30 -2.10 12.76
N ASP A 230 21.85 -2.74 13.81
CA ASP A 230 20.45 -2.60 14.29
C ASP A 230 20.09 -1.18 14.71
N ASP A 231 21.05 -0.43 15.24
CA ASP A 231 20.92 0.97 15.65
C ASP A 231 21.06 1.97 14.50
N ASP A 232 21.48 1.54 13.31
CA ASP A 232 21.55 2.41 12.15
C ASP A 232 20.14 2.80 11.69
N LYS A 233 19.85 4.09 11.72
CA LYS A 233 18.60 4.66 11.23
C LYS A 233 18.88 5.69 10.14
N PRO A 234 18.01 5.85 9.13
CA PRO A 234 18.18 6.86 8.09
C PRO A 234 18.31 8.28 8.64
N LEU A 235 17.58 8.55 9.71
CA LEU A 235 17.62 9.81 10.46
C LEU A 235 17.52 9.43 11.94
N CYS A 236 18.62 9.52 12.67
CA CYS A 236 18.60 9.34 14.11
C CYS A 236 18.47 10.71 14.81
N GLY A 237 17.99 10.70 16.06
CA GLY A 237 17.81 11.92 16.86
C GLY A 237 19.14 12.66 17.09
N LEU A 238 19.72 12.58 18.29
CA LEU A 238 21.04 13.15 18.56
C LEU A 238 22.14 12.20 18.11
N SER A 239 23.00 12.63 17.20
CA SER A 239 24.20 11.93 16.79
C SER A 239 25.37 12.89 16.63
N PHE A 240 26.58 12.42 16.88
CA PHE A 240 27.81 13.20 16.80
C PHE A 240 28.77 12.51 15.81
N SER A 241 29.39 13.29 14.92
CA SER A 241 30.44 12.81 14.04
C SER A 241 31.49 13.88 13.80
N SER A 242 32.71 13.45 13.47
CA SER A 242 33.77 14.33 12.94
C SER A 242 33.84 14.12 11.45
N ILE A 243 33.86 15.22 10.70
CA ILE A 243 33.96 15.21 9.25
C ILE A 243 35.13 16.09 8.80
N ASN A 244 35.69 15.80 7.63
CA ASN A 244 36.68 16.66 7.02
C ASN A 244 36.03 17.99 6.60
N ALA A 245 36.70 19.11 6.90
CA ALA A 245 36.21 20.45 6.53
C ALA A 245 35.91 20.60 5.05
N LEU A 246 36.63 19.91 4.16
CA LEU A 246 36.37 19.90 2.71
C LEU A 246 34.99 19.27 2.36
N SER A 247 34.47 18.37 3.22
CA SER A 247 33.14 17.78 3.02
C SER A 247 32.04 18.81 3.22
N LEU A 248 32.28 19.86 4.02
CA LEU A 248 31.34 20.97 4.23
C LEU A 248 31.16 21.84 2.98
N LEU A 249 32.11 21.81 2.03
CA LEU A 249 31.97 22.49 0.73
C LEU A 249 30.81 21.92 -0.11
N LYS A 250 30.43 20.67 0.12
CA LYS A 250 29.29 20.03 -0.57
C LYS A 250 27.97 20.41 0.10
N ARG A 251 27.88 20.23 1.41
CA ARG A 251 26.67 20.48 2.20
C ARG A 251 27.02 20.81 3.67
N LEU A 252 26.23 21.71 4.28
CA LEU A 252 26.40 22.13 5.67
C LEU A 252 25.41 21.44 6.63
N ASP A 253 24.36 20.81 6.14
CA ASP A 253 23.31 20.20 6.96
C ASP A 253 23.77 18.90 7.61
N ALA A 254 23.54 18.78 8.91
CA ALA A 254 24.00 17.64 9.71
C ALA A 254 23.42 16.28 9.24
N ALA A 255 22.18 16.26 8.72
CA ALA A 255 21.56 15.05 8.21
C ALA A 255 22.35 14.43 7.05
N TYR A 256 22.92 15.24 6.18
CA TYR A 256 23.78 14.77 5.08
C TYR A 256 25.03 14.07 5.59
N HIS A 257 25.55 14.49 6.72
CA HIS A 257 26.74 13.96 7.36
C HIS A 257 26.45 12.94 8.45
N SER A 258 25.30 12.24 8.38
CA SER A 258 24.95 11.16 9.31
C SER A 258 26.08 10.13 9.42
N PRO A 259 26.52 9.76 10.65
CA PRO A 259 27.58 8.79 10.85
C PRO A 259 27.32 7.44 10.18
N SER A 260 26.07 6.95 10.27
CA SER A 260 25.64 5.70 9.62
C SER A 260 25.78 5.78 8.09
N ALA A 261 25.33 6.90 7.50
CA ALA A 261 25.42 7.09 6.05
C ALA A 261 26.89 7.17 5.56
N ILE A 262 27.75 7.88 6.30
CA ILE A 262 29.19 7.97 5.97
C ILE A 262 29.85 6.58 6.06
N ARG A 263 29.52 5.81 7.08
CA ARG A 263 30.09 4.47 7.27
C ARG A 263 29.64 3.53 6.15
N ILE A 264 28.35 3.48 5.85
CA ILE A 264 27.82 2.61 4.78
C ILE A 264 28.38 3.03 3.41
N GLU A 265 28.48 4.33 3.13
CA GLU A 265 29.09 4.80 1.89
C GLU A 265 30.57 4.39 1.80
N ARG A 266 31.31 4.44 2.90
CA ARG A 266 32.70 3.95 2.96
C ARG A 266 32.76 2.45 2.67
N ASN A 267 31.87 1.65 3.26
CA ASN A 267 31.79 0.20 3.00
C ASN A 267 31.51 -0.10 1.52
N ILE A 268 30.60 0.66 0.88
CA ILE A 268 30.37 0.52 -0.56
C ILE A 268 31.63 0.86 -1.36
N ARG A 269 32.28 1.98 -1.06
CA ARG A 269 33.47 2.46 -1.81
C ARG A 269 34.73 1.66 -1.54
N SER A 270 34.76 0.82 -0.51
CA SER A 270 35.90 -0.08 -0.24
C SER A 270 35.91 -1.33 -1.13
N GLY A 271 34.79 -1.65 -1.77
CA GLY A 271 34.66 -2.74 -2.74
C GLY A 271 34.48 -2.22 -4.18
N ALA A 272 34.05 -3.10 -5.07
CA ALA A 272 33.62 -2.71 -6.40
C ALA A 272 32.28 -1.96 -6.30
N PHE A 273 32.19 -0.80 -6.94
CA PHE A 273 30.98 0.01 -6.95
C PHE A 273 30.83 0.78 -8.25
N THR A 274 29.63 1.25 -8.49
CA THR A 274 29.24 2.16 -9.56
C THR A 274 28.38 3.27 -8.99
N SER A 275 27.80 4.12 -9.82
CA SER A 275 26.77 5.10 -9.41
C SER A 275 25.41 4.77 -10.03
N ILE A 276 24.32 5.26 -9.43
CA ILE A 276 22.99 5.10 -10.01
C ILE A 276 22.96 5.61 -11.45
N GLY A 277 23.57 6.78 -11.71
CA GLY A 277 23.57 7.41 -13.03
C GLY A 277 24.35 6.68 -14.12
N GLU A 278 25.24 5.73 -13.73
CA GLU A 278 25.98 4.90 -14.69
C GLU A 278 25.18 3.65 -15.13
N ILE A 279 24.26 3.17 -14.28
CA ILE A 279 23.49 1.94 -14.53
C ILE A 279 22.03 2.17 -14.86
N ALA A 280 21.51 3.37 -14.58
CA ALA A 280 20.14 3.76 -14.87
C ALA A 280 20.04 5.22 -15.32
N ASN A 281 19.15 5.46 -16.27
CA ASN A 281 18.75 6.84 -16.57
C ASN A 281 17.83 7.34 -15.44
N VAL A 282 18.16 8.49 -14.87
CA VAL A 282 17.41 9.13 -13.79
C VAL A 282 16.76 10.40 -14.33
N MET A 283 15.45 10.51 -14.20
CA MET A 283 14.66 11.66 -14.64
C MET A 283 13.66 12.09 -13.58
N LEU A 284 13.60 13.37 -13.27
CA LEU A 284 12.52 13.98 -12.51
C LEU A 284 11.59 14.71 -13.47
N PRO A 285 10.34 14.27 -13.64
CA PRO A 285 9.42 14.98 -14.53
C PRO A 285 9.25 16.44 -14.13
N PRO A 286 9.12 17.35 -15.10
CA PRO A 286 8.91 18.76 -14.78
C PRO A 286 7.57 18.96 -14.06
N ILE A 287 7.56 19.83 -13.06
CA ILE A 287 6.34 20.19 -12.35
C ILE A 287 5.38 20.88 -13.33
N SER A 288 4.19 20.35 -13.45
CA SER A 288 3.13 20.87 -14.30
C SER A 288 1.78 20.86 -13.59
N SER A 289 0.86 21.72 -14.05
CA SER A 289 -0.51 21.73 -13.55
C SER A 289 -1.24 20.44 -13.95
N ARG A 290 -2.00 19.87 -13.01
CA ARG A 290 -2.76 18.64 -13.21
C ARG A 290 -4.21 18.99 -13.53
N VAL A 291 -4.69 18.57 -14.69
CA VAL A 291 -6.10 18.67 -15.07
C VAL A 291 -6.75 17.31 -14.89
N MET A 292 -7.54 17.17 -13.83
CA MET A 292 -8.24 15.92 -13.56
C MET A 292 -9.56 15.83 -14.32
N THR A 293 -9.91 14.62 -14.76
CA THR A 293 -11.22 14.29 -15.34
C THR A 293 -11.80 13.06 -14.64
N ASN A 294 -13.12 12.90 -14.69
CA ASN A 294 -13.78 11.68 -14.21
C ASN A 294 -14.13 10.74 -15.37
N GLU A 295 -13.84 11.15 -16.60
CA GLU A 295 -14.15 10.38 -17.82
C GLU A 295 -12.93 9.55 -18.22
N PRO A 296 -12.99 8.22 -18.12
CA PRO A 296 -11.86 7.35 -18.46
C PRO A 296 -11.35 7.55 -19.89
N ASP A 297 -12.25 7.78 -20.84
CA ASP A 297 -11.91 7.92 -22.27
C ASP A 297 -11.07 9.17 -22.57
N TYR A 298 -11.15 10.19 -21.70
CA TYR A 298 -10.44 11.46 -21.85
C TYR A 298 -9.23 11.61 -20.92
N GLY A 299 -8.86 10.55 -20.21
CA GLY A 299 -7.76 10.58 -19.24
C GLY A 299 -6.96 9.29 -19.15
N TYR A 300 -5.82 9.38 -18.48
CA TYR A 300 -5.02 8.24 -18.06
C TYR A 300 -5.27 7.98 -16.57
N PRO A 301 -5.38 6.72 -16.12
CA PRO A 301 -5.40 6.42 -14.68
C PRO A 301 -4.23 7.11 -13.99
N TYR A 302 -4.50 7.90 -12.94
CA TYR A 302 -3.47 8.69 -12.27
C TYR A 302 -3.13 8.13 -10.89
N PHE A 303 -1.85 7.81 -10.70
CA PHE A 303 -1.32 7.29 -9.44
C PHE A 303 -0.39 8.31 -8.78
N SER A 304 -0.54 8.48 -7.47
CA SER A 304 0.37 9.27 -6.63
C SER A 304 1.09 8.37 -5.64
N GLY A 305 2.13 8.92 -5.00
CA GLY A 305 3.12 8.18 -4.25
C GLY A 305 2.59 7.11 -3.30
N ASP A 306 1.61 7.42 -2.45
CA ASP A 306 1.08 6.49 -1.46
C ASP A 306 0.46 5.22 -2.08
N ALA A 307 -0.38 5.38 -3.11
CA ALA A 307 -1.07 4.27 -3.76
C ALA A 307 -0.12 3.25 -4.40
N LEU A 308 1.03 3.70 -4.90
CA LEU A 308 2.00 2.83 -5.59
C LEU A 308 2.71 1.84 -4.65
N TYR A 309 2.70 2.10 -3.34
CA TYR A 309 3.29 1.21 -2.34
C TYR A 309 2.35 0.10 -1.86
N TYR A 310 1.10 0.07 -2.35
CA TYR A 310 0.14 -0.98 -2.02
C TYR A 310 0.31 -2.21 -2.92
N TRP A 311 -0.18 -3.37 -2.44
CA TRP A 311 -0.27 -4.58 -3.26
C TRP A 311 -1.15 -4.36 -4.48
N THR A 312 -2.30 -3.74 -4.26
CA THR A 312 -3.24 -3.37 -5.31
C THR A 312 -3.32 -1.84 -5.39
N PRO A 313 -2.53 -1.20 -6.27
CA PRO A 313 -2.59 0.24 -6.47
C PRO A 313 -3.94 0.67 -7.03
N GLU A 314 -4.53 1.72 -6.46
CA GLU A 314 -5.75 2.33 -6.95
C GLU A 314 -5.48 3.73 -7.51
N PRO A 315 -6.04 4.08 -8.67
CA PRO A 315 -5.88 5.41 -9.23
C PRO A 315 -6.67 6.44 -8.42
N LYS A 316 -6.11 7.63 -8.25
CA LYS A 316 -6.80 8.79 -7.63
C LYS A 316 -7.78 9.50 -8.58
N GLY A 317 -8.11 8.89 -9.69
CA GLY A 317 -8.91 9.43 -10.78
C GLY A 317 -8.13 9.40 -12.09
N TYR A 318 -8.54 10.20 -13.05
CA TYR A 318 -7.93 10.23 -14.37
C TYR A 318 -7.27 11.59 -14.62
N LEU A 319 -6.02 11.59 -15.09
CA LEU A 319 -5.34 12.79 -15.55
C LEU A 319 -5.68 13.01 -17.02
N ALA A 320 -6.26 14.17 -17.33
CA ALA A 320 -6.76 14.45 -18.68
C ALA A 320 -5.64 14.38 -19.73
N LYS A 321 -5.90 13.75 -20.88
CA LYS A 321 -4.97 13.62 -22.03
C LYS A 321 -4.43 14.96 -22.51
N LYS A 322 -5.18 16.06 -22.27
CA LYS A 322 -4.80 17.44 -22.59
C LYS A 322 -3.99 18.14 -21.49
N SER A 323 -3.61 17.45 -20.41
CA SER A 323 -2.78 18.06 -19.36
C SER A 323 -1.42 18.47 -19.92
N PRO A 324 -0.87 19.62 -19.52
CA PRO A 324 0.45 20.05 -19.98
C PRO A 324 1.53 19.01 -19.63
N LYS A 325 2.40 18.71 -20.59
CA LYS A 325 3.53 17.77 -20.46
C LYS A 325 3.10 16.36 -20.03
N ILE A 326 1.90 15.94 -20.43
CA ILE A 326 1.33 14.64 -20.05
C ILE A 326 2.25 13.48 -20.42
N GLU A 327 2.95 13.57 -21.55
CA GLU A 327 3.89 12.57 -22.04
C GLU A 327 5.02 12.27 -21.05
N THR A 328 5.45 13.26 -20.27
CA THR A 328 6.47 13.07 -19.24
C THR A 328 5.94 12.36 -17.99
N LEU A 329 4.63 12.26 -17.84
CA LEU A 329 3.97 11.65 -16.69
C LEU A 329 3.51 10.22 -16.96
N ILE A 330 3.44 9.79 -18.23
CA ILE A 330 3.08 8.41 -18.57
C ILE A 330 4.27 7.48 -18.27
N ALA A 331 3.97 6.34 -17.61
CA ALA A 331 4.92 5.26 -17.48
C ALA A 331 4.80 4.38 -18.74
N ASP A 332 5.70 4.53 -19.68
CA ASP A 332 5.72 3.83 -20.96
C ASP A 332 6.39 2.45 -20.87
N GLU A 333 7.13 2.21 -19.79
CA GLU A 333 7.76 0.93 -19.50
C GLU A 333 7.81 0.64 -17.99
N GLU A 334 8.14 -0.60 -17.64
CA GLU A 334 8.47 -0.96 -16.26
C GLU A 334 9.73 -0.21 -15.80
N CYS A 335 9.62 0.46 -14.67
CA CYS A 335 10.71 1.28 -14.12
C CYS A 335 10.63 1.36 -12.59
N ILE A 336 11.70 1.82 -11.96
CA ILE A 336 11.66 2.22 -10.56
C ILE A 336 11.16 3.67 -10.49
N VAL A 337 10.23 3.94 -9.59
CA VAL A 337 9.87 5.30 -9.21
C VAL A 337 10.22 5.54 -7.74
N VAL A 338 10.77 6.71 -7.44
CA VAL A 338 11.22 7.08 -6.10
C VAL A 338 10.55 8.38 -5.69
N GLN A 339 9.94 8.41 -4.52
CA GLN A 339 9.31 9.64 -4.01
C GLN A 339 10.38 10.72 -3.83
N ALA A 340 10.27 11.81 -4.59
CA ALA A 340 11.27 12.88 -4.62
C ALA A 340 10.93 14.06 -3.71
N PHE A 341 9.69 14.21 -3.25
CA PHE A 341 9.21 15.30 -2.41
C PHE A 341 8.47 14.77 -1.20
N GLY A 342 8.67 15.37 -0.04
CA GLY A 342 7.95 15.02 1.19
C GLY A 342 8.82 15.13 2.43
N GLN A 343 8.21 14.82 3.58
CA GLN A 343 8.93 14.86 4.85
C GLN A 343 9.94 13.70 4.96
N THR A 344 11.07 13.96 5.59
CA THR A 344 12.17 13.00 5.73
C THR A 344 11.80 11.75 6.53
N TYR A 345 10.85 11.86 7.45
CA TYR A 345 10.26 10.72 8.18
C TYR A 345 9.17 9.98 7.40
N GLY A 346 8.76 10.50 6.24
CA GLY A 346 7.71 9.95 5.39
C GLY A 346 8.24 9.09 4.23
N LEU A 347 7.55 9.21 3.10
CA LEU A 347 7.80 8.38 1.92
C LEU A 347 8.98 8.85 1.05
N ILE A 348 9.58 10.02 1.32
CA ILE A 348 10.70 10.53 0.50
C ILE A 348 11.82 9.49 0.42
N CYS A 349 12.44 9.36 -0.74
CA CYS A 349 13.45 8.36 -1.09
C CYS A 349 12.95 6.91 -1.13
N ARG A 350 11.69 6.63 -0.81
CA ARG A 350 11.14 5.28 -0.89
C ARG A 350 10.94 4.89 -2.36
N PRO A 351 11.51 3.76 -2.81
CA PRO A 351 11.31 3.27 -4.18
C PRO A 351 10.07 2.39 -4.28
N THR A 352 9.51 2.30 -5.47
CA THR A 352 8.56 1.23 -5.84
C THR A 352 8.74 0.91 -7.32
N TRP A 353 8.31 -0.29 -7.71
CA TRP A 353 8.37 -0.76 -9.09
C TRP A 353 7.04 -0.49 -9.81
N ILE A 354 7.10 0.09 -10.99
CA ILE A 354 5.95 0.17 -11.89
C ILE A 354 5.76 -1.21 -12.52
N ILE A 355 4.76 -1.93 -12.05
CA ILE A 355 4.42 -3.26 -12.53
C ILE A 355 3.77 -3.19 -13.93
N PRO A 356 3.77 -4.30 -14.70
CA PRO A 356 3.15 -4.34 -16.04
C PRO A 356 1.73 -3.77 -16.10
N ASN A 357 0.90 -4.02 -15.09
CA ASN A 357 -0.48 -3.53 -15.01
C ASN A 357 -0.60 -1.99 -14.94
N LEU A 358 0.48 -1.29 -14.60
CA LEU A 358 0.51 0.18 -14.48
C LEU A 358 1.18 0.86 -15.67
N VAL A 359 1.76 0.09 -16.61
CA VAL A 359 2.30 0.64 -17.84
C VAL A 359 1.18 1.29 -18.66
N GLY A 360 1.42 2.48 -19.18
CA GLY A 360 0.41 3.31 -19.84
C GLY A 360 -0.37 4.23 -18.88
N SER A 361 -0.14 4.16 -17.57
CA SER A 361 -0.78 5.03 -16.58
C SER A 361 0.03 6.30 -16.34
N ALA A 362 -0.64 7.34 -15.87
CA ALA A 362 0.00 8.57 -15.44
C ALA A 362 0.50 8.46 -13.99
N ILE A 363 1.78 8.70 -13.78
CA ILE A 363 2.43 8.67 -12.47
C ILE A 363 2.75 10.11 -12.05
N SER A 364 2.65 10.39 -10.76
CA SER A 364 2.94 11.72 -10.20
C SER A 364 4.30 12.26 -10.64
N GLY A 365 4.33 13.52 -11.09
CA GLY A 365 5.57 14.24 -11.40
C GLY A 365 6.45 14.56 -10.17
N LEU A 366 6.00 14.19 -8.97
CA LEU A 366 6.78 14.30 -7.74
C LEU A 366 7.63 13.05 -7.45
N MET A 367 7.81 12.20 -8.46
CA MET A 367 8.58 10.97 -8.35
C MET A 367 9.70 10.92 -9.40
N LEU A 368 10.93 10.69 -8.96
CA LEU A 368 12.04 10.33 -9.84
C LEU A 368 11.71 9.03 -10.55
N ARG A 369 12.09 8.91 -11.80
CA ARG A 369 12.02 7.68 -12.62
C ARG A 369 13.43 7.19 -12.91
N LEU A 370 13.62 5.91 -12.69
CA LEU A 370 14.86 5.21 -13.02
C LEU A 370 14.54 4.15 -14.05
N THR A 371 15.11 4.27 -15.24
CA THR A 371 14.95 3.31 -16.34
C THR A 371 16.29 2.73 -16.75
N SER A 372 16.29 1.51 -17.22
CA SER A 372 17.46 0.84 -17.82
C SER A 372 16.99 -0.18 -18.84
N PRO A 373 17.67 -0.34 -19.97
CA PRO A 373 17.42 -1.43 -20.90
C PRO A 373 17.73 -2.80 -20.27
N ASP A 374 18.68 -2.84 -19.34
CA ASP A 374 18.99 -4.04 -18.55
C ASP A 374 18.07 -4.13 -17.33
N LYS A 375 16.95 -4.87 -17.47
CA LYS A 375 16.01 -5.09 -16.37
C LYS A 375 16.59 -5.95 -15.24
N ARG A 376 17.64 -6.73 -15.48
CA ARG A 376 18.35 -7.48 -14.44
C ARG A 376 19.04 -6.52 -13.46
N ILE A 377 19.79 -5.58 -14.01
CA ILE A 377 20.50 -4.56 -13.22
C ILE A 377 19.51 -3.56 -12.57
N LEU A 378 18.42 -3.25 -13.26
CA LEU A 378 17.39 -2.38 -12.68
C LEU A 378 16.70 -3.02 -11.46
N ARG A 379 16.41 -4.33 -11.50
CA ARG A 379 15.87 -5.07 -10.34
C ARG A 379 16.87 -5.14 -9.19
N TYR A 380 18.15 -5.35 -9.49
CA TYR A 380 19.23 -5.29 -8.50
C TYR A 380 19.28 -3.91 -7.81
N LEU A 381 19.24 -2.84 -8.60
CA LEU A 381 19.19 -1.46 -8.10
C LEU A 381 17.97 -1.20 -7.22
N TYR A 382 16.81 -1.73 -7.62
CA TYR A 382 15.59 -1.60 -6.82
C TYR A 382 15.74 -2.23 -5.43
N ALA A 383 16.31 -3.45 -5.35
CA ALA A 383 16.58 -4.11 -4.07
C ALA A 383 17.54 -3.28 -3.20
N PHE A 384 18.61 -2.73 -3.80
CA PHE A 384 19.54 -1.87 -3.09
C PHE A 384 18.87 -0.63 -2.52
N ILE A 385 18.17 0.15 -3.36
CA ILE A 385 17.50 1.39 -2.89
C ILE A 385 16.45 1.09 -1.82
N ALA A 386 15.76 -0.06 -1.92
CA ALA A 386 14.75 -0.48 -0.95
C ALA A 386 15.35 -1.04 0.34
N SER A 387 16.61 -1.46 0.38
CA SER A 387 17.30 -1.98 1.57
C SER A 387 17.49 -0.89 2.64
N ARG A 388 17.76 -1.30 3.89
CA ARG A 388 18.11 -0.34 4.95
C ARG A 388 19.35 0.47 4.58
N ALA A 389 20.39 -0.19 4.02
CA ALA A 389 21.58 0.49 3.54
C ALA A 389 21.27 1.57 2.50
N GLY A 390 20.47 1.23 1.48
CA GLY A 390 20.05 2.17 0.45
C GLY A 390 19.20 3.32 1.00
N GLN A 391 18.27 3.03 1.92
CA GLN A 391 17.45 4.07 2.58
C GLN A 391 18.31 5.00 3.46
N ILE A 392 19.31 4.50 4.18
CA ILE A 392 20.21 5.32 5.00
C ILE A 392 20.99 6.30 4.10
N ILE A 393 21.51 5.81 2.96
CA ILE A 393 22.28 6.65 2.04
C ILE A 393 21.39 7.66 1.30
N THR A 394 20.22 7.26 0.85
CA THR A 394 19.38 8.13 0.04
C THR A 394 18.63 9.16 0.88
N LYS A 395 18.18 8.82 2.08
CA LYS A 395 17.44 9.75 2.97
C LYS A 395 18.29 10.89 3.55
N ARG A 396 19.61 10.87 3.39
CA ARG A 396 20.45 12.04 3.70
C ARG A 396 20.43 13.11 2.61
N LEU A 397 19.98 12.77 1.37
CA LEU A 397 20.03 13.66 0.20
C LEU A 397 18.98 14.79 0.23
N PRO A 398 17.76 14.59 0.78
CA PRO A 398 16.75 15.64 0.78
C PRO A 398 17.28 16.96 1.36
N TYR A 399 16.88 18.06 0.74
CA TYR A 399 17.18 19.42 1.18
C TYR A 399 15.95 20.31 1.00
N GLY A 400 15.97 21.49 1.60
CA GLY A 400 14.84 22.43 1.60
C GLY A 400 14.12 22.47 2.95
N GLY A 401 13.32 23.50 3.16
CA GLY A 401 12.63 23.77 4.43
C GLY A 401 11.31 23.01 4.57
N SER A 402 10.18 23.65 4.18
CA SER A 402 8.84 23.11 4.43
C SER A 402 8.53 21.83 3.68
N ILE A 403 9.04 21.65 2.48
CA ILE A 403 8.89 20.46 1.66
C ILE A 403 10.28 20.02 1.18
N PRO A 404 10.98 19.19 1.95
CA PRO A 404 12.26 18.62 1.52
C PRO A 404 12.11 17.88 0.18
N HIS A 405 13.14 17.97 -0.65
CA HIS A 405 13.16 17.30 -1.94
C HIS A 405 14.57 16.84 -2.31
N ILE A 406 14.64 15.87 -3.22
CA ILE A 406 15.88 15.41 -3.85
C ILE A 406 15.94 15.88 -5.29
N ASN A 407 17.13 16.22 -5.75
CA ASN A 407 17.35 16.53 -7.16
C ASN A 407 17.99 15.33 -7.89
N GLU A 408 17.87 15.40 -9.20
CA GLU A 408 18.30 14.37 -10.13
C GLU A 408 19.81 14.15 -10.10
N SER A 409 20.60 15.24 -10.10
CA SER A 409 22.07 15.15 -10.13
C SER A 409 22.62 14.47 -8.88
N GLN A 410 22.14 14.85 -7.69
CA GLN A 410 22.58 14.22 -6.44
C GLN A 410 22.18 12.75 -6.36
N TYR A 411 21.01 12.39 -6.91
CA TYR A 411 20.54 11.00 -6.91
C TYR A 411 21.36 10.14 -7.87
N ARG A 412 21.80 10.68 -9.00
CA ARG A 412 22.73 10.01 -9.95
C ARG A 412 24.08 9.65 -9.33
N GLU A 413 24.57 10.47 -8.40
CA GLU A 413 25.87 10.26 -7.73
C GLU A 413 25.85 9.21 -6.61
N VAL A 414 24.67 8.70 -6.21
CA VAL A 414 24.57 7.70 -5.15
C VAL A 414 25.36 6.45 -5.53
N PRO A 415 26.34 6.03 -4.71
CA PRO A 415 27.12 4.84 -4.98
C PRO A 415 26.30 3.57 -4.76
N VAL A 416 26.46 2.62 -5.67
CA VAL A 416 25.80 1.31 -5.67
C VAL A 416 26.88 0.25 -5.59
N PRO A 417 26.86 -0.65 -4.61
CA PRO A 417 27.84 -1.74 -4.57
C PRO A 417 27.65 -2.65 -5.80
N LEU A 418 28.73 -3.17 -6.34
CA LEU A 418 28.71 -4.18 -7.38
C LEU A 418 29.21 -5.50 -6.81
N PHE A 419 28.29 -6.45 -6.65
CA PHE A 419 28.62 -7.81 -6.25
C PHE A 419 28.99 -8.67 -7.46
N GLU A 420 29.41 -9.89 -7.22
CA GLU A 420 29.64 -10.85 -8.28
C GLU A 420 28.35 -11.15 -9.07
N ASP A 421 28.47 -11.49 -10.34
CA ASP A 421 27.33 -11.69 -11.25
C ASP A 421 26.30 -12.70 -10.72
N GLY A 422 26.74 -13.82 -10.13
CA GLY A 422 25.84 -14.81 -9.56
C GLY A 422 24.98 -14.27 -8.40
N LEU A 423 25.51 -13.34 -7.60
CA LEU A 423 24.75 -12.70 -6.53
C LEU A 423 23.78 -11.64 -7.07
N ILE A 424 24.21 -10.90 -8.10
CA ILE A 424 23.32 -9.95 -8.82
C ILE A 424 22.13 -10.71 -9.43
N ASP A 425 22.35 -11.87 -10.06
CA ASP A 425 21.31 -12.72 -10.62
C ASP A 425 20.33 -13.19 -9.54
N ARG A 426 20.86 -13.70 -8.44
CA ARG A 426 20.03 -14.18 -7.32
C ARG A 426 19.15 -13.07 -6.74
N ILE A 427 19.68 -11.86 -6.55
CA ILE A 427 18.92 -10.70 -6.08
C ILE A 427 17.86 -10.32 -7.11
N SER A 428 18.24 -10.25 -8.38
CA SER A 428 17.32 -9.90 -9.48
C SER A 428 16.14 -10.87 -9.60
N GLU A 429 16.37 -12.20 -9.47
CA GLU A 429 15.29 -13.20 -9.52
C GLU A 429 14.36 -13.10 -8.30
N LYS A 430 14.87 -12.80 -7.12
CA LYS A 430 14.02 -12.53 -5.95
C LYS A 430 13.12 -11.33 -6.15
N ILE A 431 13.64 -10.25 -6.72
CA ILE A 431 12.83 -9.07 -7.07
C ILE A 431 11.81 -9.39 -8.17
N LYS A 432 12.16 -10.19 -9.14
CA LYS A 432 11.23 -10.66 -10.18
C LYS A 432 10.08 -11.48 -9.59
N THR A 433 10.35 -12.32 -8.60
CA THR A 433 9.32 -13.05 -7.83
C THR A 433 8.35 -12.09 -7.16
N PHE A 434 8.85 -11.05 -6.49
CA PHE A 434 8.03 -10.01 -5.88
C PHE A 434 7.17 -9.26 -6.89
N ILE A 435 7.75 -8.81 -8.03
CA ILE A 435 7.03 -8.11 -9.10
C ILE A 435 5.94 -8.99 -9.68
N ASN A 436 6.24 -10.26 -9.95
CA ASN A 436 5.28 -11.23 -10.47
C ASN A 436 4.13 -11.47 -9.49
N ALA A 437 4.44 -11.59 -8.18
CA ALA A 437 3.42 -11.71 -7.15
C ALA A 437 2.51 -10.48 -7.17
N LYS A 438 3.09 -9.26 -7.13
CA LYS A 438 2.32 -8.00 -7.16
C LYS A 438 1.43 -7.89 -8.41
N THR A 439 1.92 -8.35 -9.55
CA THR A 439 1.19 -8.31 -10.84
C THR A 439 0.02 -9.30 -10.87
N LYS A 440 0.28 -10.57 -10.51
CA LYS A 440 -0.69 -11.67 -10.67
C LYS A 440 -1.78 -11.66 -9.60
N THR A 441 -1.47 -11.23 -8.38
CA THR A 441 -2.44 -11.24 -7.28
C THR A 441 -3.58 -10.27 -7.48
N ILE A 442 -3.37 -9.18 -8.22
CA ILE A 442 -4.44 -8.27 -8.65
C ILE A 442 -5.48 -9.03 -9.46
N ALA A 443 -5.04 -9.78 -10.47
CA ALA A 443 -5.95 -10.55 -11.34
C ALA A 443 -6.70 -11.66 -10.57
N LEU A 444 -6.05 -12.32 -9.60
CA LEU A 444 -6.70 -13.36 -8.78
C LEU A 444 -7.81 -12.77 -7.90
N GLU A 445 -7.55 -11.64 -7.23
CA GLU A 445 -8.59 -10.97 -6.44
C GLU A 445 -9.72 -10.42 -7.31
N ASP A 446 -9.41 -9.87 -8.50
CA ASP A 446 -10.42 -9.41 -9.44
C ASP A 446 -11.29 -10.57 -9.95
N GLN A 447 -10.69 -11.74 -10.21
CA GLN A 447 -11.43 -12.96 -10.58
C GLN A 447 -12.35 -13.42 -9.45
N ALA A 448 -11.87 -13.43 -8.19
CA ALA A 448 -12.69 -13.81 -7.03
C ALA A 448 -13.90 -12.88 -6.89
N ARG A 449 -13.68 -11.55 -6.95
CA ARG A 449 -14.76 -10.57 -6.92
C ARG A 449 -15.74 -10.76 -8.07
N ALA A 450 -15.23 -10.95 -9.29
CA ALA A 450 -16.06 -11.13 -10.49
C ALA A 450 -16.91 -12.41 -10.43
N LEU A 451 -16.44 -13.49 -9.82
CA LEU A 451 -17.25 -14.71 -9.58
C LEU A 451 -18.44 -14.41 -8.68
N VAL A 452 -18.18 -13.78 -7.53
CA VAL A 452 -19.22 -13.38 -6.57
C VAL A 452 -20.22 -12.41 -7.21
N GLU A 453 -19.74 -11.40 -7.92
CA GLU A 453 -20.57 -10.39 -8.56
C GLU A 453 -21.49 -10.97 -9.64
N ARG A 454 -20.98 -11.88 -10.47
CA ARG A 454 -21.78 -12.58 -11.48
C ARG A 454 -22.84 -13.49 -10.85
N ALA A 455 -22.49 -14.26 -9.83
CA ALA A 455 -23.43 -15.12 -9.15
C ALA A 455 -24.59 -14.33 -8.52
N ILE A 456 -24.30 -13.15 -7.96
CA ILE A 456 -25.32 -12.23 -7.44
C ILE A 456 -26.21 -11.69 -8.56
N GLU A 457 -25.65 -11.32 -9.71
CA GLU A 457 -26.43 -10.78 -10.84
C GLU A 457 -27.27 -11.84 -11.54
N GLU A 458 -26.71 -13.00 -11.77
CA GLU A 458 -27.39 -14.11 -12.47
C GLU A 458 -28.48 -14.75 -11.61
N GLY A 459 -28.25 -14.88 -10.29
CA GLY A 459 -29.24 -15.40 -9.35
C GLY A 459 -30.36 -14.41 -9.00
N GLY A 460 -30.22 -13.15 -9.34
CA GLY A 460 -31.21 -12.11 -9.09
C GLY A 460 -32.16 -11.86 -10.27
N ARG A 461 -31.98 -12.55 -11.39
CA ARG A 461 -32.84 -12.47 -12.61
C ARG A 461 -33.95 -13.49 -12.62
#